data_f36870bcb150fb810fc6e02a4cc00331
#
_entry.id   f36870bcb150fb810fc6e02a4cc00331
#
_cell.length_a   1.000
_cell.length_b   1.000
_cell.length_c   1.000
_cell.angle_alpha   90.00
_cell.angle_beta   90.00
_cell.angle_gamma   90.00
#
_symmetry.space_group_name_H-M   'P 1'
#
loop_
_entity.id
_entity.type
_entity.pdbx_description
1 polymer ?
#
loop_
_entity_poly.entity_id
_entity_poly.type
_entity_poly.pdbx_seq_one_letter_code
_entity_poly.pdbx_strand_id
1 'polypeptide(L)'
;MQINHRNTIYKIRLIDKSDSTFLIDLRNDPDVYANLGTHVFLNSILQDDFISSVSRSDKVKYFIFENKSGDKIGLIRMTEIDRINRSVCVGADIYKEFRGNGLARVIYSAIFQIAFNIWGMNRVWLLVLESNKIAFELYKKVGFIEEGRQRNAVFKNGKFEDYILMGLLESEFRLH
;
A
#
# COMPACT_ATOMS: atom_id res chain seq x y z
N MET A 1 -14.42 -5.49 4.47
CA MET A 1 -13.80 -6.40 5.46
C MET A 1 -13.60 -5.65 6.76
N GLN A 2 -13.64 -6.32 7.90
CA GLN A 2 -13.33 -5.71 9.21
C GLN A 2 -12.13 -6.43 9.84
N ILE A 3 -11.30 -5.66 10.54
CA ILE A 3 -10.17 -6.17 11.33
C ILE A 3 -10.31 -5.65 12.75
N ASN A 4 -10.16 -6.53 13.73
CA ASN A 4 -10.07 -6.16 15.13
C ASN A 4 -8.59 -6.16 15.55
N HIS A 5 -8.12 -5.03 16.06
CA HIS A 5 -6.79 -4.90 16.64
C HIS A 5 -6.86 -4.12 17.95
N ARG A 6 -6.41 -4.74 19.05
CA ARG A 6 -6.42 -4.14 20.40
C ARG A 6 -7.78 -3.54 20.79
N ASN A 7 -8.86 -4.30 20.57
CA ASN A 7 -10.25 -3.88 20.81
C ASN A 7 -10.73 -2.70 19.93
N THR A 8 -10.00 -2.34 18.90
CA THR A 8 -10.42 -1.35 17.91
C THR A 8 -10.77 -2.05 16.61
N ILE A 9 -11.96 -1.74 16.09
CA ILE A 9 -12.45 -2.27 14.82
C ILE A 9 -12.07 -1.29 13.71
N TYR A 10 -11.41 -1.80 12.69
CA TYR A 10 -11.10 -1.10 11.45
C TYR A 10 -11.89 -1.70 10.30
N LYS A 11 -12.27 -0.88 9.35
CA LYS A 11 -12.99 -1.29 8.16
C LYS A 11 -12.12 -1.07 6.92
N ILE A 12 -12.22 -2.02 5.99
CA ILE A 12 -11.53 -1.94 4.70
C ILE A 12 -12.59 -2.09 3.62
N ARG A 13 -12.67 -1.10 2.75
CA ARG A 13 -13.57 -1.06 1.61
C ARG A 13 -12.86 -0.57 0.36
N LEU A 14 -13.38 -0.91 -0.80
CA LEU A 14 -12.89 -0.36 -2.06
C LEU A 14 -13.04 1.17 -2.06
N ILE A 15 -12.15 1.84 -2.79
CA ILE A 15 -12.28 3.28 -3.04
C ILE A 15 -13.53 3.56 -3.87
N ASP A 16 -14.11 4.72 -3.67
CA ASP A 16 -15.17 5.28 -4.50
C ASP A 16 -14.96 6.78 -4.73
N LYS A 17 -15.85 7.42 -5.52
CA LYS A 17 -15.72 8.83 -5.87
C LYS A 17 -15.77 9.77 -4.66
N SER A 18 -16.44 9.38 -3.57
CA SER A 18 -16.51 10.18 -2.34
C SER A 18 -15.15 10.25 -1.60
N ASP A 19 -14.18 9.45 -2.02
CA ASP A 19 -12.83 9.45 -1.47
C ASP A 19 -11.88 10.42 -2.19
N SER A 20 -12.31 11.05 -3.28
CA SER A 20 -11.46 11.86 -4.17
C SER A 20 -10.64 12.90 -3.40
N THR A 21 -11.29 13.71 -2.56
CA THR A 21 -10.60 14.74 -1.75
C THR A 21 -9.55 14.13 -0.82
N PHE A 22 -9.91 13.09 -0.08
CA PHE A 22 -8.96 12.39 0.81
C PHE A 22 -7.76 11.84 0.06
N LEU A 23 -7.98 11.25 -1.12
CA LEU A 23 -6.90 10.69 -1.93
C LEU A 23 -5.97 11.77 -2.50
N ILE A 24 -6.53 12.92 -2.89
CA ILE A 24 -5.74 14.08 -3.34
C ILE A 24 -4.86 14.59 -2.19
N ASP A 25 -5.44 14.81 -1.02
CA ASP A 25 -4.71 15.30 0.16
C ASP A 25 -3.61 14.33 0.56
N LEU A 26 -3.91 13.03 0.61
CA LEU A 26 -2.95 11.98 0.95
C LEU A 26 -1.78 11.93 -0.06
N ARG A 27 -2.07 11.99 -1.36
CA ARG A 27 -1.07 11.87 -2.41
C ARG A 27 -0.22 13.13 -2.58
N ASN A 28 -0.79 14.30 -2.30
CA ASN A 28 -0.09 15.58 -2.33
C ASN A 28 0.64 15.90 -1.00
N ASP A 29 0.47 15.08 0.03
CA ASP A 29 1.23 15.21 1.29
C ASP A 29 2.73 15.08 0.99
N PRO A 30 3.57 16.07 1.41
CA PRO A 30 5.01 16.06 1.12
C PRO A 30 5.74 14.80 1.59
N ASP A 31 5.36 14.24 2.73
CA ASP A 31 6.00 13.03 3.27
C ASP A 31 5.61 11.78 2.48
N VAL A 32 4.36 11.70 2.00
CA VAL A 32 3.94 10.61 1.10
C VAL A 32 4.64 10.76 -0.23
N TYR A 33 4.57 11.95 -0.81
CA TYR A 33 5.22 12.29 -2.07
C TYR A 33 6.74 12.01 -2.03
N ALA A 34 7.41 12.35 -0.92
CA ALA A 34 8.83 12.09 -0.73
C ALA A 34 9.19 10.61 -0.80
N ASN A 35 8.29 9.70 -0.55
CA ASN A 35 8.51 8.25 -0.52
C ASN A 35 7.91 7.50 -1.72
N LEU A 36 7.29 8.22 -2.66
CA LEU A 36 6.79 7.64 -3.89
C LEU A 36 7.80 7.79 -5.03
N GLY A 37 7.86 6.79 -5.90
CA GLY A 37 8.69 6.84 -7.12
C GLY A 37 8.09 7.66 -8.26
N THR A 38 6.92 8.27 -8.06
CA THR A 38 6.20 9.04 -9.08
C THR A 38 5.94 10.46 -8.61
N HIS A 39 6.09 11.42 -9.53
CA HIS A 39 5.89 12.84 -9.27
C HIS A 39 4.66 13.33 -10.04
N VAL A 40 3.48 13.16 -9.47
CA VAL A 40 2.24 13.65 -10.09
C VAL A 40 1.46 14.45 -9.06
N PHE A 41 1.28 15.75 -9.34
CA PHE A 41 0.30 16.56 -8.63
C PHE A 41 -1.10 16.18 -9.11
N LEU A 42 -1.99 15.86 -8.17
CA LEU A 42 -3.35 15.44 -8.47
C LEU A 42 -4.34 16.59 -8.29
N ASN A 43 -5.29 16.67 -9.20
CA ASN A 43 -6.49 17.48 -9.06
C ASN A 43 -7.75 16.58 -9.11
N SER A 44 -8.92 17.15 -8.88
CA SER A 44 -10.16 16.38 -8.81
C SER A 44 -10.49 15.63 -10.11
N ILE A 45 -10.21 16.20 -11.27
CA ILE A 45 -10.50 15.57 -12.57
C ILE A 45 -9.65 14.32 -12.74
N LEU A 46 -8.34 14.45 -12.61
CA LEU A 46 -7.41 13.32 -12.71
C LEU A 46 -7.70 12.22 -11.67
N GLN A 47 -8.10 12.64 -10.46
CA GLN A 47 -8.40 11.70 -9.39
C GLN A 47 -9.71 10.92 -9.66
N ASP A 48 -10.75 11.56 -10.18
CA ASP A 48 -12.01 10.91 -10.51
C ASP A 48 -11.87 9.94 -11.70
N ASP A 49 -11.07 10.31 -12.70
CA ASP A 49 -10.71 9.43 -13.81
C ASP A 49 -9.92 8.21 -13.31
N PHE A 50 -8.95 8.44 -12.42
CA PHE A 50 -8.18 7.38 -11.76
C PHE A 50 -9.08 6.42 -11.00
N ILE A 51 -9.98 6.91 -10.12
CA ILE A 51 -10.91 6.08 -9.35
C ILE A 51 -11.79 5.25 -10.30
N SER A 52 -12.28 5.87 -11.37
CA SER A 52 -13.10 5.20 -12.38
C SER A 52 -12.34 4.08 -13.09
N SER A 53 -11.07 4.30 -13.43
CA SER A 53 -10.21 3.31 -14.08
C SER A 53 -9.89 2.13 -13.17
N VAL A 54 -9.49 2.42 -11.93
CA VAL A 54 -9.16 1.40 -10.90
C VAL A 54 -10.36 0.53 -10.57
N SER A 55 -11.55 1.13 -10.48
CA SER A 55 -12.79 0.38 -10.16
C SER A 55 -13.12 -0.68 -11.20
N ARG A 56 -12.79 -0.44 -12.47
CA ARG A 56 -13.02 -1.37 -13.60
C ARG A 56 -11.87 -2.35 -13.82
N SER A 57 -10.73 -2.14 -13.20
CA SER A 57 -9.53 -2.95 -13.44
C SER A 57 -9.57 -4.27 -12.66
N ASP A 58 -9.18 -5.36 -13.30
CA ASP A 58 -8.91 -6.64 -12.64
C ASP A 58 -7.45 -6.78 -12.18
N LYS A 59 -6.58 -5.88 -12.63
CA LYS A 59 -5.15 -5.86 -12.30
C LYS A 59 -4.81 -4.96 -11.12
N VAL A 60 -5.76 -4.10 -10.69
CA VAL A 60 -5.52 -3.09 -9.67
C VAL A 60 -6.74 -2.98 -8.78
N LYS A 61 -6.53 -2.97 -7.46
CA LYS A 61 -7.56 -2.68 -6.46
C LYS A 61 -6.99 -1.77 -5.38
N TYR A 62 -7.72 -0.72 -5.07
CA TYR A 62 -7.39 0.22 -4.01
C TYR A 62 -8.47 0.20 -2.94
N PHE A 63 -8.04 0.27 -1.68
CA PHE A 63 -8.97 0.22 -0.53
C PHE A 63 -8.68 1.38 0.42
N ILE A 64 -9.74 1.91 0.99
CA ILE A 64 -9.66 2.79 2.16
C ILE A 64 -9.60 1.93 3.42
N PHE A 65 -8.67 2.28 4.29
CA PHE A 65 -8.58 1.80 5.66
C PHE A 65 -9.15 2.88 6.57
N GLU A 66 -10.24 2.57 7.27
CA GLU A 66 -10.98 3.53 8.10
C GLU A 66 -11.24 2.95 9.50
N ASN A 67 -11.40 3.83 10.50
CA ASN A 67 -11.79 3.42 11.85
C ASN A 67 -13.32 3.22 11.96
N LYS A 68 -13.79 2.84 13.16
CA LYS A 68 -15.20 2.64 13.42
C LYS A 68 -16.05 3.92 13.28
N SER A 69 -15.45 5.08 13.50
CA SER A 69 -16.10 6.39 13.35
C SER A 69 -16.21 6.84 11.89
N GLY A 70 -15.55 6.13 10.96
CA GLY A 70 -15.52 6.47 9.54
C GLY A 70 -14.37 7.40 9.15
N ASP A 71 -13.44 7.69 10.07
CA ASP A 71 -12.26 8.47 9.74
C ASP A 71 -11.33 7.66 8.82
N LYS A 72 -10.96 8.25 7.70
CA LYS A 72 -10.10 7.63 6.70
C LYS A 72 -8.64 7.69 7.17
N ILE A 73 -8.09 6.56 7.56
CA ILE A 73 -6.75 6.44 8.13
C ILE A 73 -5.69 6.34 7.05
N GLY A 74 -6.00 5.64 5.96
CA GLY A 74 -5.02 5.40 4.91
C GLY A 74 -5.57 4.70 3.68
N LEU A 75 -4.66 4.51 2.74
CA LEU A 75 -4.89 3.88 1.45
C LEU A 75 -4.09 2.58 1.38
N ILE A 76 -4.74 1.51 0.96
CA ILE A 76 -4.10 0.24 0.59
C ILE A 76 -4.12 0.13 -0.93
N ARG A 77 -2.97 -0.19 -1.51
CA ARG A 77 -2.82 -0.45 -2.94
C ARG A 77 -2.48 -1.93 -3.16
N MET A 78 -3.22 -2.56 -4.03
CA MET A 78 -2.94 -3.90 -4.54
C MET A 78 -2.92 -3.80 -6.06
N THR A 79 -1.73 -3.89 -6.64
CA THR A 79 -1.48 -3.66 -8.07
C THR A 79 -0.79 -4.87 -8.68
N GLU A 80 -0.70 -4.91 -10.00
CA GLU A 80 -0.12 -6.03 -10.72
C GLU A 80 -0.66 -7.39 -10.25
N ILE A 81 -1.98 -7.45 -10.05
CA ILE A 81 -2.67 -8.66 -9.62
C ILE A 81 -2.52 -9.70 -10.73
N ASP A 82 -1.73 -10.72 -10.47
CA ASP A 82 -1.52 -11.86 -11.36
C ASP A 82 -2.18 -13.11 -10.74
N ARG A 83 -3.34 -13.49 -11.30
CA ARG A 83 -4.09 -14.64 -10.81
C ARG A 83 -3.51 -15.97 -11.29
N ILE A 84 -2.76 -15.96 -12.40
CA ILE A 84 -2.12 -17.15 -12.95
C ILE A 84 -0.92 -17.54 -12.09
N ASN A 85 -0.01 -16.57 -11.86
CA ASN A 85 1.18 -16.78 -11.03
C ASN A 85 0.89 -16.56 -9.54
N ARG A 86 -0.35 -16.18 -9.17
CA ARG A 86 -0.82 -15.97 -7.80
C ARG A 86 0.06 -14.98 -7.03
N SER A 87 0.37 -13.83 -7.67
CA SER A 87 1.20 -12.78 -7.08
C SER A 87 0.52 -11.42 -7.15
N VAL A 88 0.88 -10.53 -6.23
CA VAL A 88 0.36 -9.16 -6.18
C VAL A 88 1.40 -8.21 -5.59
N CYS A 89 1.56 -7.05 -6.23
CA CYS A 89 2.32 -5.94 -5.68
C CYS A 89 1.46 -5.18 -4.67
N VAL A 90 2.02 -4.86 -3.50
CA VAL A 90 1.28 -4.21 -2.42
C VAL A 90 1.98 -2.94 -1.93
N GLY A 91 1.18 -2.01 -1.42
CA GLY A 91 1.65 -0.79 -0.78
C GLY A 91 0.57 -0.16 0.08
N ALA A 92 0.99 0.71 1.00
CA ALA A 92 0.06 1.45 1.83
C ALA A 92 0.62 2.83 2.18
N ASP A 93 -0.29 3.79 2.27
CA ASP A 93 0.00 5.13 2.77
C ASP A 93 -0.91 5.43 3.96
N ILE A 94 -0.35 6.05 5.00
CA ILE A 94 -1.11 6.46 6.19
C ILE A 94 -1.21 7.97 6.21
N TYR A 95 -2.43 8.47 6.43
CA TYR A 95 -2.69 9.89 6.56
C TYR A 95 -1.94 10.45 7.78
N LYS A 96 -1.39 11.65 7.64
CA LYS A 96 -0.40 12.24 8.58
C LYS A 96 -0.81 12.19 10.04
N GLU A 97 -2.10 12.42 10.33
CA GLU A 97 -2.66 12.47 11.68
C GLU A 97 -2.66 11.10 12.39
N PHE A 98 -2.54 10.01 11.62
CA PHE A 98 -2.56 8.64 12.14
C PHE A 98 -1.19 7.97 12.15
N ARG A 99 -0.13 8.66 11.69
CA ARG A 99 1.25 8.11 11.70
C ARG A 99 1.79 7.97 13.11
N GLY A 100 2.80 7.11 13.30
CA GLY A 100 3.44 6.90 14.60
C GLY A 100 2.67 5.97 15.56
N ASN A 101 1.42 5.59 15.26
CA ASN A 101 0.55 4.79 16.13
C ASN A 101 0.59 3.27 15.87
N GLY A 102 1.57 2.80 15.11
CA GLY A 102 1.72 1.37 14.80
C GLY A 102 0.72 0.81 13.78
N LEU A 103 -0.15 1.66 13.21
CA LEU A 103 -1.22 1.25 12.29
C LEU A 103 -0.73 0.63 10.99
N ALA A 104 0.51 0.92 10.58
CA ALA A 104 1.11 0.28 9.42
C ALA A 104 1.11 -1.26 9.53
N ARG A 105 1.41 -1.80 10.71
CA ARG A 105 1.36 -3.26 10.94
C ARG A 105 -0.05 -3.81 10.80
N VAL A 106 -1.06 -3.07 11.27
CA VAL A 106 -2.47 -3.47 11.15
C VAL A 106 -2.89 -3.48 9.68
N ILE A 107 -2.47 -2.48 8.93
CA ILE A 107 -2.72 -2.40 7.48
C ILE A 107 -2.07 -3.57 6.75
N TYR A 108 -0.80 -3.90 7.04
CA TYR A 108 -0.13 -5.04 6.40
C TYR A 108 -0.76 -6.38 6.81
N SER A 109 -1.20 -6.55 8.06
CA SER A 109 -2.01 -7.71 8.46
C SER A 109 -3.29 -7.82 7.61
N ALA A 110 -3.96 -6.69 7.34
CA ALA A 110 -5.12 -6.64 6.45
C ALA A 110 -4.79 -7.05 5.01
N ILE A 111 -3.68 -6.52 4.48
CA ILE A 111 -3.20 -6.85 3.14
C ILE A 111 -2.97 -8.36 3.02
N PHE A 112 -2.30 -8.97 4.01
CA PHE A 112 -2.02 -10.41 4.01
C PHE A 112 -3.30 -11.25 4.11
N GLN A 113 -4.28 -10.82 4.93
CA GLN A 113 -5.59 -11.47 4.97
C GLN A 113 -6.29 -11.43 3.60
N ILE A 114 -6.27 -10.29 2.93
CA ILE A 114 -6.86 -10.17 1.59
C ILE A 114 -6.08 -11.02 0.58
N ALA A 115 -4.76 -10.86 0.54
CA ALA A 115 -3.94 -11.52 -0.48
C ALA A 115 -3.92 -13.03 -0.32
N PHE A 116 -3.56 -13.54 0.85
CA PHE A 116 -3.35 -14.97 1.06
C PHE A 116 -4.66 -15.72 1.35
N ASN A 117 -5.49 -15.21 2.26
CA ASN A 117 -6.65 -15.98 2.72
C ASN A 117 -7.89 -15.77 1.83
N ILE A 118 -8.10 -14.56 1.27
CA ILE A 118 -9.29 -14.29 0.45
C ILE A 118 -9.02 -14.52 -1.03
N TRP A 119 -7.88 -14.01 -1.55
CA TRP A 119 -7.55 -14.11 -2.97
C TRP A 119 -6.74 -15.36 -3.33
N GLY A 120 -6.22 -16.09 -2.34
CA GLY A 120 -5.41 -17.29 -2.53
C GLY A 120 -4.09 -17.02 -3.25
N MET A 121 -3.52 -15.83 -3.08
CA MET A 121 -2.20 -15.52 -3.64
C MET A 121 -1.13 -16.38 -2.96
N ASN A 122 -0.07 -16.69 -3.71
CA ASN A 122 1.11 -17.37 -3.19
C ASN A 122 2.20 -16.39 -2.76
N ARG A 123 2.18 -15.17 -3.33
CA ARG A 123 3.23 -14.18 -3.17
C ARG A 123 2.67 -12.76 -3.08
N VAL A 124 3.12 -12.01 -2.11
CA VAL A 124 3.03 -10.56 -2.08
C VAL A 124 4.41 -9.94 -2.21
N TRP A 125 4.54 -8.83 -2.93
CA TRP A 125 5.81 -8.16 -3.12
C TRP A 125 5.64 -6.65 -3.17
N LEU A 126 6.73 -5.94 -3.00
CA LEU A 126 6.75 -4.47 -3.05
C LEU A 126 8.13 -3.97 -3.49
N LEU A 127 8.14 -2.70 -3.90
CA LEU A 127 9.35 -1.92 -4.09
C LEU A 127 9.41 -0.81 -3.05
N VAL A 128 10.58 -0.62 -2.46
CA VAL A 128 10.84 0.46 -1.51
C VAL A 128 12.07 1.25 -1.94
N LEU A 129 12.01 2.58 -1.88
CA LEU A 129 13.18 3.42 -2.13
C LEU A 129 14.27 3.11 -1.10
N GLU A 130 15.51 3.02 -1.52
CA GLU A 130 16.64 2.77 -0.62
C GLU A 130 16.75 3.84 0.48
N SER A 131 16.36 5.07 0.17
CA SER A 131 16.31 6.17 1.15
C SER A 131 15.22 6.01 2.20
N ASN A 132 14.15 5.25 1.93
CA ASN A 132 13.03 5.05 2.86
C ASN A 132 13.32 3.95 3.89
N LYS A 133 14.28 4.21 4.78
CA LYS A 133 14.72 3.26 5.80
C LYS A 133 13.59 2.87 6.77
N ILE A 134 12.66 3.79 7.06
CA ILE A 134 11.53 3.54 7.97
C ILE A 134 10.61 2.46 7.39
N ALA A 135 10.25 2.59 6.11
CA ALA A 135 9.42 1.59 5.45
C ALA A 135 10.15 0.25 5.27
N PHE A 136 11.43 0.28 4.89
CA PHE A 136 12.25 -0.92 4.76
C PHE A 136 12.28 -1.74 6.05
N GLU A 137 12.55 -1.10 7.19
CA GLU A 137 12.55 -1.77 8.50
C GLU A 137 11.15 -2.24 8.94
N LEU A 138 10.10 -1.50 8.58
CA LEU A 138 8.73 -1.95 8.78
C LEU A 138 8.46 -3.25 8.00
N TYR A 139 8.83 -3.30 6.72
CA TYR A 139 8.58 -4.46 5.86
C TYR A 139 9.30 -5.71 6.38
N LYS A 140 10.55 -5.59 6.81
CA LYS A 140 11.25 -6.68 7.50
C LYS A 140 10.49 -7.17 8.74
N LYS A 141 10.01 -6.23 9.57
CA LYS A 141 9.26 -6.56 10.80
C LYS A 141 7.90 -7.22 10.55
N VAL A 142 7.31 -7.06 9.38
CA VAL A 142 6.06 -7.73 9.01
C VAL A 142 6.28 -8.95 8.12
N GLY A 143 7.53 -9.35 7.92
CA GLY A 143 7.91 -10.63 7.32
C GLY A 143 8.46 -10.59 5.90
N PHE A 144 8.53 -9.41 5.25
CA PHE A 144 9.13 -9.33 3.91
C PHE A 144 10.64 -9.59 3.95
N ILE A 145 11.12 -10.29 2.93
CA ILE A 145 12.54 -10.59 2.69
C ILE A 145 13.03 -9.76 1.51
N GLU A 146 14.24 -9.19 1.61
CA GLU A 146 14.90 -8.52 0.48
C GLU A 146 15.30 -9.57 -0.58
N GLU A 147 14.90 -9.37 -1.83
CA GLU A 147 15.14 -10.29 -2.92
C GLU A 147 16.07 -9.73 -3.98
N GLY A 148 16.26 -8.42 -4.02
CA GLY A 148 17.14 -7.79 -4.98
C GLY A 148 17.00 -6.28 -5.05
N ARG A 149 17.72 -5.69 -6.01
CA ARG A 149 17.79 -4.24 -6.23
C ARG A 149 17.64 -3.89 -7.69
N GLN A 150 16.87 -2.87 -7.96
CA GLN A 150 16.79 -2.20 -9.25
C GLN A 150 17.63 -0.93 -9.16
N ARG A 151 18.85 -0.99 -9.71
CA ARG A 151 19.81 0.11 -9.62
C ARG A 151 19.36 1.31 -10.47
N ASN A 152 19.50 2.54 -9.92
CA ASN A 152 19.15 3.79 -10.59
C ASN A 152 17.72 3.79 -11.19
N ALA A 153 16.78 3.19 -10.49
CA ALA A 153 15.42 2.98 -10.99
C ALA A 153 14.53 4.23 -10.89
N VAL A 154 14.87 5.16 -10.01
CA VAL A 154 14.07 6.36 -9.76
C VAL A 154 14.96 7.60 -9.81
N PHE A 155 14.57 8.60 -10.63
CA PHE A 155 15.20 9.91 -10.61
C PHE A 155 14.41 10.85 -9.69
N LYS A 156 15.06 11.35 -8.64
CA LYS A 156 14.41 12.16 -7.62
C LYS A 156 15.40 13.15 -7.01
N ASN A 157 14.95 14.41 -6.80
CA ASN A 157 15.76 15.45 -6.19
C ASN A 157 17.15 15.61 -6.85
N GLY A 158 17.20 15.50 -8.19
CA GLY A 158 18.42 15.66 -8.97
C GLY A 158 19.37 14.44 -8.99
N LYS A 159 18.98 13.30 -8.41
CA LYS A 159 19.80 12.08 -8.38
C LYS A 159 18.97 10.83 -8.66
N PHE A 160 19.66 9.78 -9.09
CA PHE A 160 19.08 8.45 -9.18
C PHE A 160 19.11 7.74 -7.83
N GLU A 161 18.05 6.99 -7.53
CA GLU A 161 17.94 6.13 -6.36
C GLU A 161 17.60 4.69 -6.77
N ASP A 162 18.00 3.73 -5.95
CA ASP A 162 17.66 2.33 -6.13
C ASP A 162 16.29 2.03 -5.55
N TYR A 163 15.59 1.07 -6.19
CA TYR A 163 14.52 0.34 -5.53
C TYR A 163 15.06 -0.96 -4.94
N ILE A 164 14.66 -1.26 -3.72
CA ILE A 164 14.82 -2.57 -3.09
C ILE A 164 13.54 -3.35 -3.36
N LEU A 165 13.67 -4.52 -3.99
CA LEU A 165 12.59 -5.48 -4.17
C LEU A 165 12.49 -6.35 -2.92
N MET A 166 11.29 -6.44 -2.35
CA MET A 166 11.02 -7.29 -1.20
C MET A 166 9.79 -8.16 -1.46
N GLY A 167 9.84 -9.40 -1.01
CA GLY A 167 8.77 -10.38 -1.17
C GLY A 167 8.43 -11.10 0.13
N LEU A 168 7.21 -11.65 0.19
CA LEU A 168 6.74 -12.55 1.24
C LEU A 168 5.89 -13.64 0.58
N LEU A 169 6.20 -14.89 0.87
CA LEU A 169 5.45 -16.04 0.39
C LEU A 169 4.35 -16.43 1.40
N GLU A 170 3.27 -17.04 0.91
CA GLU A 170 2.17 -17.53 1.72
C GLU A 170 2.66 -18.55 2.78
N SER A 171 3.60 -19.41 2.41
CA SER A 171 4.20 -20.39 3.31
C SER A 171 4.98 -19.74 4.46
N GLU A 172 5.65 -18.61 4.21
CA GLU A 172 6.38 -17.86 5.22
C GLU A 172 5.42 -17.13 6.18
N PHE A 173 4.33 -16.58 5.64
CA PHE A 173 3.29 -15.92 6.45
C PHE A 173 2.60 -16.88 7.45
N ARG A 174 2.40 -18.15 7.09
CA ARG A 174 1.75 -19.13 7.97
C ARG A 174 2.65 -19.63 9.11
N LEU A 175 3.94 -19.37 9.07
CA LEU A 175 4.90 -19.76 10.12
C LEU A 175 4.98 -18.74 11.26
N HIS A 176 4.31 -17.60 11.14
CA HIS A 176 4.24 -16.50 12.10
C HIS A 176 2.80 -16.26 12.59
#